data_e65b774493d70dbc427a3809c86ce9c7
#
_entry.id   e65b774493d70dbc427a3809c86ce9c7
#
_cell.length_a   1.000
_cell.length_b   1.000
_cell.length_c   1.000
_cell.angle_alpha   90.00
_cell.angle_beta   90.00
_cell.angle_gamma   90.00
#
_symmetry.space_group_name_H-M   'P 1'
#
loop_
_entity.id
_entity.type
_entity.pdbx_description
1 polymer ?
#
loop_
_entity_poly.entity_id
_entity_poly.type
_entity_poly.pdbx_seq_one_letter_code
_entity_poly.pdbx_strand_id
1 'polypeptide(L)'
;YEVYVDSAGSSSGQFSVGWSESSRSITDDNSSGDTEGWITYAINGNYYSNGGNGSYGATYTTGDVIGCKIDTNSSTNNIEFYKNGASQGTKSQAFNTGGTGFISPYILLYGTRNGTARFAYNEWTQTPSGITSSNAINTTNLFGA
;
A
#
# COMPACT_ATOMS: atom_id res chain seq x y z
N TYR A 1 -2.26 -4.61 5.44
CA TYR A 1 -3.36 -3.69 5.73
C TYR A 1 -4.30 -3.57 4.53
N GLU A 2 -5.50 -3.09 4.74
CA GLU A 2 -6.42 -2.72 3.66
C GLU A 2 -6.88 -1.28 3.80
N VAL A 3 -7.31 -0.70 2.68
CA VAL A 3 -7.92 0.64 2.63
C VAL A 3 -9.25 0.55 1.89
N TYR A 4 -10.31 0.96 2.56
CA TYR A 4 -11.60 1.19 1.93
C TYR A 4 -11.63 2.57 1.29
N VAL A 5 -12.02 2.67 0.04
CA VAL A 5 -12.12 3.93 -0.70
C VAL A 5 -13.47 4.59 -0.42
N ASP A 6 -13.52 5.47 0.58
CA ASP A 6 -14.75 6.19 0.96
C ASP A 6 -15.17 7.20 -0.12
N SER A 7 -14.18 7.87 -0.72
CA SER A 7 -14.39 8.81 -1.82
C SER A 7 -13.21 8.80 -2.78
N ALA A 8 -13.44 8.44 -4.01
CA ALA A 8 -12.45 8.48 -5.08
C ALA A 8 -12.19 9.90 -5.61
N GLY A 9 -13.03 10.87 -5.25
CA GLY A 9 -12.93 12.25 -5.73
C GLY A 9 -13.20 12.39 -7.24
N SER A 10 -13.08 13.60 -7.76
CA SER A 10 -13.14 13.85 -9.19
C SER A 10 -11.79 13.63 -9.86
N SER A 11 -11.79 13.18 -11.07
CA SER A 11 -10.88 12.47 -11.95
C SER A 11 -9.39 12.82 -12.02
N SER A 12 -8.84 13.83 -11.41
CA SER A 12 -7.45 14.25 -11.68
C SER A 12 -6.49 14.20 -10.49
N GLY A 13 -6.87 13.61 -9.39
CA GLY A 13 -6.01 13.57 -8.23
C GLY A 13 -5.56 12.16 -7.89
N GLN A 14 -4.65 12.07 -6.96
CA GLN A 14 -4.06 10.82 -6.57
C GLN A 14 -4.80 10.25 -5.34
N PHE A 15 -5.29 9.03 -5.47
CA PHE A 15 -5.55 8.13 -4.38
C PHE A 15 -4.59 6.96 -4.61
N SER A 16 -3.60 6.84 -3.76
CA SER A 16 -2.59 5.79 -3.88
C SER A 16 -2.34 5.15 -2.53
N VAL A 17 -2.15 3.85 -2.52
CA VAL A 17 -1.87 3.06 -1.32
C VAL A 17 -0.63 2.21 -1.54
N GLY A 18 0.17 2.01 -0.51
CA GLY A 18 1.39 1.23 -0.67
C GLY A 18 2.30 1.24 0.55
N TRP A 19 3.58 1.11 0.29
CA TRP A 19 4.63 0.99 1.29
C TRP A 19 5.74 2.00 1.02
N SER A 20 6.32 2.52 2.08
CA SER A 20 7.44 3.45 2.02
C SER A 20 8.42 3.21 3.15
N GLU A 21 9.68 3.58 2.94
CA GLU A 21 10.64 3.72 4.03
C GLU A 21 10.19 4.82 4.99
N SER A 22 10.47 4.61 6.28
CA SER A 22 10.11 5.57 7.33
C SER A 22 10.88 6.90 7.26
N SER A 23 11.99 6.92 6.53
CA SER A 23 12.78 8.14 6.29
C SER A 23 12.17 9.08 5.26
N ARG A 24 11.20 8.59 4.47
CA ARG A 24 10.54 9.42 3.45
C ARG A 24 9.72 10.53 4.09
N SER A 25 9.85 11.75 3.55
CA SER A 25 9.04 12.88 3.98
C SER A 25 7.56 12.66 3.68
N ILE A 26 6.68 13.01 4.62
CA ILE A 26 5.23 12.97 4.43
C ILE A 26 4.71 14.03 3.46
N THR A 27 5.57 14.99 3.08
CA THR A 27 5.24 16.04 2.11
C THR A 27 5.59 15.65 0.67
N ASP A 28 6.30 14.52 0.50
CA ASP A 28 6.69 14.06 -0.82
C ASP A 28 5.49 13.47 -1.55
N ASP A 29 5.33 13.89 -2.78
CA ASP A 29 4.37 13.30 -3.70
C ASP A 29 4.95 12.02 -4.34
N ASN A 30 4.25 11.43 -5.30
CA ASN A 30 4.74 10.29 -6.06
C ASN A 30 5.75 10.74 -7.15
N SER A 31 6.70 11.62 -6.83
CA SER A 31 7.71 12.05 -7.79
C SER A 31 8.81 11.01 -7.93
N SER A 32 9.31 10.84 -9.15
CA SER A 32 10.36 9.87 -9.47
C SER A 32 11.77 10.32 -9.03
N GLY A 33 11.88 11.40 -8.27
CA GLY A 33 13.17 11.97 -7.83
C GLY A 33 13.58 11.55 -6.41
N ASP A 34 12.74 10.82 -5.71
CA ASP A 34 13.02 10.37 -4.35
C ASP A 34 14.08 9.27 -4.36
N THR A 35 14.97 9.32 -3.37
CA THR A 35 16.01 8.30 -3.17
C THR A 35 15.56 7.18 -2.24
N GLU A 36 14.54 7.44 -1.44
CA GLU A 36 13.95 6.49 -0.50
C GLU A 36 13.11 5.44 -1.24
N GLY A 37 13.13 4.20 -0.75
CA GLY A 37 12.32 3.12 -1.29
C GLY A 37 10.83 3.35 -1.00
N TRP A 38 10.05 3.37 -2.04
CA TRP A 38 8.59 3.41 -1.93
C TRP A 38 7.92 2.81 -3.16
N ILE A 39 6.72 2.30 -2.98
CA ILE A 39 5.86 1.82 -4.06
C ILE A 39 4.39 1.99 -3.68
N THR A 40 3.59 2.46 -4.62
CA THR A 40 2.15 2.61 -4.48
C THR A 40 1.39 2.04 -5.66
N TYR A 41 0.15 1.64 -5.40
CA TYR A 41 -0.86 1.34 -6.41
C TYR A 41 -1.91 2.45 -6.39
N ALA A 42 -2.10 3.07 -7.54
CA ALA A 42 -2.92 4.25 -7.68
C ALA A 42 -4.29 3.94 -8.31
N ILE A 43 -5.24 4.83 -8.07
CA ILE A 43 -6.62 4.73 -8.53
C ILE A 43 -6.78 4.55 -10.05
N ASN A 44 -5.82 5.03 -10.84
CA ASN A 44 -5.80 4.89 -12.30
C ASN A 44 -5.28 3.51 -12.79
N GLY A 45 -4.99 2.60 -11.88
CA GLY A 45 -4.48 1.26 -12.22
C GLY A 45 -2.97 1.18 -12.40
N ASN A 46 -2.24 2.27 -12.21
CA ASN A 46 -0.78 2.28 -12.31
C ASN A 46 -0.12 2.01 -10.95
N TYR A 47 1.10 1.46 -11.00
CA TYR A 47 2.02 1.58 -9.88
C TYR A 47 2.89 2.82 -10.06
N TYR A 48 3.36 3.37 -8.95
CA TYR A 48 4.40 4.39 -8.87
C TYR A 48 5.43 3.97 -7.83
N SER A 49 6.70 4.23 -8.10
CA SER A 49 7.82 3.93 -7.21
C SER A 49 8.99 4.86 -7.47
N ASN A 50 10.01 4.86 -6.61
CA ASN A 50 11.24 5.59 -6.87
C ASN A 50 12.00 5.08 -8.13
N GLY A 51 11.72 3.87 -8.59
CA GLY A 51 12.26 3.29 -9.82
C GLY A 51 11.44 3.56 -11.08
N GLY A 52 10.32 4.30 -10.99
CA GLY A 52 9.45 4.62 -12.12
C GLY A 52 7.99 4.29 -11.90
N ASN A 53 7.24 4.27 -12.99
CA ASN A 53 5.79 4.00 -12.96
C ASN A 53 5.37 3.18 -14.20
N GLY A 54 4.17 2.63 -14.18
CA GLY A 54 3.59 1.91 -15.31
C GLY A 54 2.28 1.24 -14.97
N SER A 55 1.68 0.63 -15.97
CA SER A 55 0.45 -0.14 -15.79
C SER A 55 0.69 -1.32 -14.85
N TYR A 56 -0.28 -1.57 -13.95
CA TYR A 56 -0.14 -2.61 -12.96
C TYR A 56 -1.40 -3.45 -12.78
N GLY A 57 -2.52 -2.83 -12.46
CA GLY A 57 -3.76 -3.52 -12.14
C GLY A 57 -4.99 -2.79 -12.67
N ALA A 58 -6.16 -3.19 -12.20
CA ALA A 58 -7.41 -2.53 -12.55
C ALA A 58 -7.52 -1.15 -11.89
N THR A 59 -8.19 -0.22 -12.53
CA THR A 59 -8.62 1.03 -11.87
C THR A 59 -9.55 0.73 -10.70
N TYR A 60 -9.57 1.59 -9.69
CA TYR A 60 -10.49 1.44 -8.56
C TYR A 60 -11.23 2.75 -8.27
N THR A 61 -12.32 2.66 -7.52
CA THR A 61 -13.22 3.79 -7.28
C THR A 61 -13.84 3.72 -5.88
N THR A 62 -14.69 4.66 -5.56
CA THR A 62 -15.50 4.67 -4.33
C THR A 62 -16.19 3.33 -4.11
N GLY A 63 -16.09 2.79 -2.92
CA GLY A 63 -16.63 1.50 -2.51
C GLY A 63 -15.66 0.32 -2.69
N ASP A 64 -14.56 0.48 -3.44
CA ASP A 64 -13.54 -0.58 -3.55
C ASP A 64 -12.69 -0.70 -2.27
N VAL A 65 -12.20 -1.91 -2.03
CA VAL A 65 -11.25 -2.23 -0.96
C VAL A 65 -9.91 -2.61 -1.58
N ILE A 66 -8.85 -1.92 -1.17
CA ILE A 66 -7.50 -2.17 -1.65
C ILE A 66 -6.65 -2.80 -0.54
N GLY A 67 -6.29 -4.05 -0.72
CA GLY A 67 -5.37 -4.76 0.17
C GLY A 67 -3.92 -4.52 -0.21
N CYS A 68 -3.05 -4.36 0.79
CA CYS A 68 -1.63 -4.12 0.62
C CYS A 68 -0.82 -5.15 1.41
N LYS A 69 -0.15 -6.06 0.71
CA LYS A 69 0.72 -7.08 1.27
C LYS A 69 2.17 -6.76 0.97
N ILE A 70 3.05 -7.06 1.91
CA ILE A 70 4.49 -7.06 1.72
C ILE A 70 5.07 -8.38 2.24
N ASP A 71 6.00 -8.95 1.49
CA ASP A 71 6.83 -10.08 1.91
C ASP A 71 8.28 -9.60 1.95
N THR A 72 8.84 -9.56 3.15
CA THR A 72 10.18 -9.07 3.45
C THR A 72 11.24 -10.19 3.48
N ASN A 73 10.88 -11.43 3.17
CA ASN A 73 11.79 -12.57 3.24
C ASN A 73 12.75 -12.68 2.04
N SER A 74 12.58 -11.86 1.02
CA SER A 74 13.46 -11.80 -0.14
C SER A 74 14.41 -10.60 -0.07
N SER A 75 15.54 -10.68 -0.76
CA SER A 75 16.49 -9.56 -0.86
C SER A 75 15.90 -8.30 -1.53
N THR A 76 14.89 -8.49 -2.33
CA THR A 76 13.98 -7.45 -2.81
C THR A 76 12.59 -7.79 -2.30
N ASN A 77 12.02 -6.91 -1.49
CA ASN A 77 10.70 -7.16 -0.92
C ASN A 77 9.66 -7.32 -2.03
N ASN A 78 8.81 -8.34 -1.91
CA ASN A 78 7.70 -8.54 -2.82
C ASN A 78 6.45 -7.85 -2.28
N ILE A 79 5.90 -6.96 -3.08
CA ILE A 79 4.68 -6.23 -2.78
C ILE A 79 3.57 -6.73 -3.70
N GLU A 80 2.44 -7.01 -3.12
CA GLU A 80 1.26 -7.44 -3.85
C GLU A 80 0.05 -6.61 -3.39
N PHE A 81 -0.64 -6.04 -4.36
CA PHE A 81 -1.88 -5.33 -4.09
C PHE A 81 -3.08 -6.16 -4.52
N TYR A 82 -4.18 -5.94 -3.83
CA TYR A 82 -5.44 -6.63 -4.07
C TYR A 82 -6.54 -5.59 -4.27
N LYS A 83 -7.42 -5.83 -5.21
CA LYS A 83 -8.66 -5.08 -5.35
C LYS A 83 -9.83 -6.00 -5.02
N ASN A 84 -10.61 -5.68 -3.99
CA ASN A 84 -11.75 -6.47 -3.53
C ASN A 84 -11.40 -7.97 -3.35
N GLY A 85 -10.24 -8.22 -2.74
CA GLY A 85 -9.71 -9.57 -2.51
C GLY A 85 -9.02 -10.23 -3.70
N ALA A 86 -9.13 -9.67 -4.91
CA ALA A 86 -8.47 -10.21 -6.11
C ALA A 86 -7.07 -9.62 -6.28
N SER A 87 -6.05 -10.48 -6.42
CA SER A 87 -4.67 -10.08 -6.67
C SER A 87 -4.54 -9.28 -7.96
N GLN A 88 -3.76 -8.21 -7.90
CA GLN A 88 -3.39 -7.40 -9.06
C GLN A 88 -1.98 -7.75 -9.58
N GLY A 89 -1.34 -8.76 -8.98
CA GLY A 89 0.02 -9.19 -9.30
C GLY A 89 1.06 -8.69 -8.30
N THR A 90 2.30 -9.12 -8.51
CA THR A 90 3.42 -8.84 -7.61
C THR A 90 4.40 -7.86 -8.26
N LYS A 91 4.92 -6.94 -7.46
CA LYS A 91 6.05 -6.07 -7.79
C LYS A 91 7.16 -6.26 -6.77
N SER A 92 8.39 -6.14 -7.21
CA SER A 92 9.55 -6.13 -6.32
C SER A 92 10.00 -4.69 -6.10
N GLN A 93 10.25 -4.33 -4.84
CA GLN A 93 10.73 -3.02 -4.45
C GLN A 93 11.86 -3.17 -3.44
N ALA A 94 13.01 -2.59 -3.74
CA ALA A 94 14.07 -2.46 -2.75
C ALA A 94 13.73 -1.31 -1.78
N PHE A 95 13.83 -1.60 -0.49
CA PHE A 95 13.77 -0.61 0.58
C PHE A 95 15.14 -0.57 1.25
N ASN A 96 15.75 0.60 1.25
CA ASN A 96 17.05 0.82 1.89
C ASN A 96 16.83 1.30 3.33
N THR A 97 16.51 0.38 4.21
CA THR A 97 16.22 0.72 5.62
C THR A 97 17.47 1.13 6.41
N GLY A 98 18.67 1.10 5.81
CA GLY A 98 19.92 1.52 6.45
C GLY A 98 20.26 0.82 7.77
N GLY A 99 19.63 -0.32 8.04
CA GLY A 99 19.78 -1.06 9.30
C GLY A 99 19.01 -0.52 10.50
N THR A 100 18.39 0.65 10.40
CA THR A 100 17.62 1.31 11.47
C THR A 100 16.24 1.80 11.02
N GLY A 101 15.96 1.78 9.71
CA GLY A 101 14.70 2.22 9.16
C GLY A 101 13.63 1.13 9.19
N PHE A 102 12.39 1.56 9.14
CA PHE A 102 11.21 0.70 9.06
C PHE A 102 10.50 0.88 7.72
N ILE A 103 9.81 -0.15 7.28
CA ILE A 103 8.86 -0.05 6.18
C ILE A 103 7.50 0.25 6.79
N SER A 104 6.86 1.30 6.31
CA SER A 104 5.58 1.79 6.82
C SER A 104 4.48 1.73 5.75
N PRO A 105 3.23 1.52 6.12
CA PRO A 105 2.11 1.82 5.24
C PRO A 105 2.18 3.26 4.73
N TYR A 106 1.91 3.42 3.45
CA TYR A 106 1.90 4.73 2.80
C TYR A 106 0.60 4.94 2.04
N ILE A 107 -0.11 6.01 2.38
CA ILE A 107 -1.39 6.36 1.76
C ILE A 107 -1.30 7.82 1.33
N LEU A 108 -1.43 8.07 0.03
CA LEU A 108 -1.42 9.41 -0.55
C LEU A 108 -2.81 9.77 -1.04
N LEU A 109 -3.38 10.80 -0.45
CA LEU A 109 -4.68 11.35 -0.80
C LEU A 109 -4.52 12.79 -1.25
N TYR A 110 -5.01 13.13 -2.43
CA TYR A 110 -4.97 14.50 -2.94
C TYR A 110 -6.37 15.02 -3.27
N GLY A 111 -6.69 16.24 -2.82
CA GLY A 111 -7.98 16.86 -3.05
C GLY A 111 -9.06 16.36 -2.09
N THR A 112 -10.25 16.07 -2.60
CA THR A 112 -11.43 15.66 -1.82
C THR A 112 -11.54 14.14 -1.60
N ARG A 113 -10.42 13.42 -1.74
CA ARG A 113 -10.39 11.97 -1.58
C ARG A 113 -10.36 11.60 -0.11
N ASN A 114 -10.99 10.47 0.18
CA ASN A 114 -11.10 9.96 1.54
C ASN A 114 -11.04 8.44 1.52
N GLY A 115 -10.40 7.85 2.53
CA GLY A 115 -10.31 6.41 2.69
C GLY A 115 -10.10 6.00 4.14
N THR A 116 -10.66 4.87 4.50
CA THR A 116 -10.53 4.26 5.82
C THR A 116 -9.49 3.14 5.78
N ALA A 117 -8.38 3.31 6.49
CA ALA A 117 -7.36 2.28 6.63
C ALA A 117 -7.67 1.32 7.78
N ARG A 118 -7.50 0.02 7.55
CA ARG A 118 -7.69 -1.05 8.52
C ARG A 118 -6.40 -1.86 8.62
N PHE A 119 -5.79 -1.85 9.79
CA PHE A 119 -4.51 -2.49 10.02
C PHE A 119 -4.66 -3.85 10.69
N ALA A 120 -5.66 -4.03 11.53
CA ALA A 120 -5.89 -5.29 12.21
C ALA A 120 -6.62 -6.29 11.30
N TYR A 121 -6.16 -7.54 11.30
CA TYR A 121 -6.74 -8.61 10.48
C TYR A 121 -8.25 -8.79 10.68
N ASN A 122 -8.72 -8.67 11.91
CA ASN A 122 -10.12 -8.81 12.26
C ASN A 122 -11.02 -7.65 11.78
N GLU A 123 -10.42 -6.58 11.29
CA GLU A 123 -11.14 -5.43 10.70
C GLU A 123 -11.25 -5.52 9.17
N TRP A 124 -10.50 -6.46 8.57
CA TRP A 124 -10.48 -6.60 7.12
C TRP A 124 -11.79 -7.16 6.58
N THR A 125 -12.24 -6.57 5.48
CA THR A 125 -13.46 -6.99 4.80
C THR A 125 -13.17 -7.87 3.58
N GLN A 126 -11.93 -7.83 3.07
CA GLN A 126 -11.48 -8.57 1.90
C GLN A 126 -10.14 -9.24 2.21
N THR A 127 -10.19 -10.45 2.76
CA THR A 127 -8.95 -11.17 3.10
C THR A 127 -8.27 -11.71 1.83
N PRO A 128 -7.05 -11.26 1.52
CA PRO A 128 -6.30 -11.79 0.39
C PRO A 128 -5.99 -13.28 0.56
N SER A 129 -5.91 -14.00 -0.55
CA SER A 129 -5.52 -15.40 -0.58
C SER A 129 -4.13 -15.60 0.07
N GLY A 130 -4.01 -16.60 0.93
CA GLY A 130 -2.76 -16.91 1.64
C GLY A 130 -2.45 -16.04 2.86
N ILE A 131 -3.33 -15.11 3.22
CA ILE A 131 -3.24 -14.37 4.49
C ILE A 131 -4.11 -15.06 5.53
N THR A 132 -3.53 -15.30 6.68
CA THR A 132 -4.18 -15.89 7.85
C THR A 132 -3.96 -14.99 9.07
N SER A 133 -4.71 -15.20 10.14
CA SER A 133 -4.53 -14.45 11.39
C SER A 133 -3.13 -14.60 12.00
N SER A 134 -2.41 -15.68 11.66
CA SER A 134 -1.07 -15.93 12.17
C SER A 134 0.03 -15.16 11.43
N ASN A 135 -0.20 -14.74 10.18
CA ASN A 135 0.76 -13.99 9.38
C ASN A 135 0.31 -12.57 9.05
N ALA A 136 -0.79 -12.14 9.65
CA ALA A 136 -1.28 -10.76 9.55
C ALA A 136 -1.02 -10.00 10.85
N ILE A 137 -0.83 -8.69 10.75
CA ILE A 137 -0.81 -7.82 11.92
C ILE A 137 -2.20 -7.83 12.54
N ASN A 138 -2.28 -8.15 13.82
CA ASN A 138 -3.52 -7.97 14.59
C ASN A 138 -3.24 -7.15 15.85
N THR A 139 -4.26 -6.51 16.37
CA THR A 139 -4.13 -5.61 17.53
C THR A 139 -3.67 -6.34 18.81
N THR A 140 -3.94 -7.63 18.92
CA THR A 140 -3.51 -8.44 20.07
C THR A 140 -1.99 -8.62 20.11
N ASN A 141 -1.32 -8.61 18.96
CA ASN A 141 0.13 -8.77 18.87
C ASN A 141 0.89 -7.43 18.96
N LEU A 142 0.21 -6.30 18.79
CA LEU A 142 0.83 -4.97 18.82
C LEU A 142 1.05 -4.43 20.22
N PHE A 143 0.29 -4.87 21.21
CA PHE A 143 0.30 -4.29 22.56
C PHE A 143 0.73 -5.25 23.65
N GLY A 144 1.19 -6.44 23.33
CA GLY A 144 1.63 -7.47 24.28
C GLY A 144 0.53 -7.79 25.31
N ALA A 145 0.18 -9.04 25.45
CA ALA A 145 -0.65 -9.46 26.56
C ALA A 145 0.15 -9.41 27.85
#